data_4595e9b0a455f0bdcf4f043cc0b5ec98
#
_entry.id   4595e9b0a455f0bdcf4f043cc0b5ec98
#
_cell.length_a   1.000
_cell.length_b   1.000
_cell.length_c   1.000
_cell.angle_alpha   90.00
_cell.angle_beta   90.00
_cell.angle_gamma   90.00
#
_symmetry.space_group_name_H-M   'P 1'
#
loop_
_entity.id
_entity.type
_entity.pdbx_description
1 polymer ?
#
loop_
_entity_poly.entity_id
_entity_poly.type
_entity_poly.pdbx_seq_one_letter_code
_entity_poly.pdbx_strand_id
1 'polypeptide(L)'
;MGGALEWLWIPAGIIIFVLINLFIGGFIVFIKACERKPDYPSDFDSQFAEYKLKGELGKRMREDFEWVYAHTTDDLCVMSEDGLRLHATLIEAPKGMTPKGVIILVHGFRSNFRRDFCLHIPLLHKEGYHIIAIDQRTHEKSEGKYVCYGTRESSDVMRWREKAAELYGKDMPVALMGLSMGGATVLMASALIEKDDTAVRCVVADCPFSAPGDIGSHVRKNFNKIPPYPLVSFASFWCRYLACFSLNSPSSAE
;
A
#
# COMPACT_ATOMS: atom_id res chain seq x y z
N MET A 1 -21.19 14.18 -56.84
CA MET A 1 -21.39 13.46 -55.53
C MET A 1 -20.14 13.44 -54.64
N GLY A 2 -19.07 14.17 -54.93
CA GLY A 2 -17.82 14.16 -54.12
C GLY A 2 -17.78 15.07 -52.89
N GLY A 3 -18.52 16.18 -52.86
CA GLY A 3 -18.33 17.20 -51.83
C GLY A 3 -18.88 16.90 -50.43
N ALA A 4 -19.81 15.97 -50.27
CA ALA A 4 -20.39 15.64 -48.94
C ALA A 4 -19.50 14.72 -48.12
N LEU A 5 -18.63 13.91 -48.72
CA LEU A 5 -17.72 13.01 -48.03
C LEU A 5 -16.49 13.74 -47.45
N GLU A 6 -16.05 14.81 -48.08
CA GLU A 6 -14.86 15.59 -47.65
C GLU A 6 -15.06 16.26 -46.30
N TRP A 7 -16.27 16.71 -45.99
CA TRP A 7 -16.57 17.34 -44.67
C TRP A 7 -16.61 16.38 -43.49
N LEU A 8 -16.73 15.06 -43.74
CA LEU A 8 -16.69 14.06 -42.66
C LEU A 8 -15.31 13.85 -42.06
N TRP A 9 -14.24 14.20 -42.78
CA TRP A 9 -12.88 14.06 -42.27
C TRP A 9 -12.53 15.07 -41.17
N ILE A 10 -13.14 16.26 -41.18
CA ILE A 10 -12.89 17.29 -40.16
C ILE A 10 -13.39 16.82 -38.78
N PRO A 11 -14.67 16.42 -38.58
CA PRO A 11 -15.14 15.91 -37.29
C PRO A 11 -14.44 14.61 -36.88
N ALA A 12 -14.11 13.73 -37.81
CA ALA A 12 -13.34 12.53 -37.52
C ALA A 12 -11.93 12.86 -36.99
N GLY A 13 -11.25 13.83 -37.61
CA GLY A 13 -9.95 14.30 -37.14
C GLY A 13 -10.01 14.92 -35.75
N ILE A 14 -11.04 15.71 -35.45
CA ILE A 14 -11.26 16.31 -34.11
C ILE A 14 -11.49 15.19 -33.08
N ILE A 15 -12.33 14.20 -33.37
CA ILE A 15 -12.59 13.08 -32.47
C ILE A 15 -11.30 12.31 -32.18
N ILE A 16 -10.53 11.97 -33.21
CA ILE A 16 -9.26 11.27 -33.07
C ILE A 16 -8.29 12.10 -32.20
N PHE A 17 -8.18 13.39 -32.45
CA PHE A 17 -7.34 14.28 -31.67
C PHE A 17 -7.74 14.28 -30.18
N VAL A 18 -9.04 14.38 -29.88
CA VAL A 18 -9.56 14.33 -28.51
C VAL A 18 -9.26 12.98 -27.85
N LEU A 19 -9.48 11.87 -28.54
CA LEU A 19 -9.19 10.54 -28.02
C LEU A 19 -7.71 10.32 -27.70
N ILE A 20 -6.81 10.80 -28.58
CA ILE A 20 -5.37 10.75 -28.33
C ILE A 20 -5.00 11.55 -27.08
N ASN A 21 -5.54 12.76 -26.92
CA ASN A 21 -5.26 13.58 -25.73
C ASN A 21 -5.80 12.95 -24.44
N LEU A 22 -6.97 12.32 -24.48
CA LEU A 22 -7.53 11.58 -23.35
C LEU A 22 -6.69 10.35 -23.01
N PHE A 23 -6.20 9.62 -24.00
CA PHE A 23 -5.34 8.46 -23.82
C PHE A 23 -3.99 8.85 -23.18
N ILE A 24 -3.34 9.92 -23.66
CA ILE A 24 -2.12 10.47 -23.08
C ILE A 24 -2.39 11.02 -21.67
N GLY A 25 -3.49 11.75 -21.48
CA GLY A 25 -3.90 12.27 -20.18
C GLY A 25 -4.14 11.15 -19.17
N GLY A 26 -4.79 10.06 -19.58
CA GLY A 26 -4.97 8.85 -18.77
C GLY A 26 -3.64 8.21 -18.36
N PHE A 27 -2.66 8.16 -19.27
CA PHE A 27 -1.31 7.70 -18.96
C PHE A 27 -0.62 8.58 -17.91
N ILE A 28 -0.70 9.91 -18.05
CA ILE A 28 -0.13 10.85 -17.07
C ILE A 28 -0.76 10.65 -15.69
N VAL A 29 -2.08 10.47 -15.62
CA VAL A 29 -2.78 10.18 -14.36
C VAL A 29 -2.29 8.87 -13.77
N PHE A 30 -2.20 7.81 -14.57
CA PHE A 30 -1.67 6.51 -14.15
C PHE A 30 -0.25 6.63 -13.56
N ILE A 31 0.68 7.26 -14.27
CA ILE A 31 2.06 7.46 -13.78
C ILE A 31 2.08 8.25 -12.47
N LYS A 32 1.32 9.35 -12.38
CA LYS A 32 1.25 10.14 -11.15
C LYS A 32 0.67 9.37 -9.97
N ALA A 33 -0.29 8.49 -10.22
CA ALA A 33 -0.98 7.74 -9.19
C ALA A 33 -0.22 6.48 -8.76
N CYS A 34 0.28 5.70 -9.72
CA CYS A 34 0.76 4.33 -9.48
C CYS A 34 2.28 4.20 -9.46
N GLU A 35 3.04 5.07 -10.16
CA GLU A 35 4.49 4.90 -10.24
C GLU A 35 5.16 5.08 -8.88
N ARG A 36 6.16 4.21 -8.61
CA ARG A 36 7.05 4.34 -7.45
C ARG A 36 7.58 5.77 -7.34
N LYS A 37 7.58 6.31 -6.14
CA LYS A 37 8.20 7.61 -5.82
C LYS A 37 9.44 7.39 -4.97
N PRO A 38 10.34 8.40 -4.90
CA PRO A 38 11.43 8.38 -3.93
C PRO A 38 10.88 8.13 -2.53
N ASP A 39 11.62 7.33 -1.78
CA ASP A 39 11.27 7.00 -0.40
C ASP A 39 11.42 8.24 0.50
N TYR A 40 10.79 8.22 1.66
CA TYR A 40 10.95 9.29 2.64
C TYR A 40 12.39 9.30 3.20
N PRO A 41 12.94 10.49 3.51
CA PRO A 41 14.17 10.56 4.28
C PRO A 41 14.05 9.74 5.57
N SER A 42 15.17 9.19 6.05
CA SER A 42 15.17 8.32 7.22
C SER A 42 14.99 9.06 8.56
N ASP A 43 15.15 10.38 8.58
CA ASP A 43 15.08 11.18 9.80
C ASP A 43 13.64 11.60 10.16
N PHE A 44 13.41 11.76 11.46
CA PHE A 44 12.09 12.12 12.00
C PHE A 44 11.59 13.47 11.49
N ASP A 45 12.43 14.49 11.48
CA ASP A 45 11.99 15.85 11.16
C ASP A 45 11.53 15.96 9.70
N SER A 46 12.22 15.30 8.77
CA SER A 46 11.82 15.23 7.37
C SER A 46 10.52 14.43 7.17
N GLN A 47 10.38 13.30 7.87
CA GLN A 47 9.16 12.47 7.74
C GLN A 47 7.90 13.16 8.30
N PHE A 48 8.04 13.98 9.33
CA PHE A 48 6.92 14.63 10.00
C PHE A 48 6.84 16.14 9.80
N ALA A 49 7.63 16.72 8.88
CA ALA A 49 7.67 18.16 8.60
C ALA A 49 6.29 18.80 8.38
N GLU A 50 5.39 18.07 7.72
CA GLU A 50 4.03 18.54 7.39
C GLU A 50 3.13 18.70 8.61
N TYR A 51 3.36 17.89 9.67
CA TYR A 51 2.46 17.81 10.83
C TYR A 51 2.73 18.87 11.88
N LYS A 52 3.85 19.60 11.78
CA LYS A 52 4.26 20.64 12.74
C LYS A 52 4.10 20.18 14.20
N LEU A 53 4.50 18.94 14.47
CA LEU A 53 4.35 18.29 15.79
C LEU A 53 5.01 19.12 16.87
N LYS A 54 4.25 19.45 17.91
CA LYS A 54 4.71 20.25 19.07
C LYS A 54 4.24 19.61 20.38
N GLY A 55 4.86 20.05 21.48
CA GLY A 55 4.49 19.60 22.82
C GLY A 55 4.83 18.14 23.09
N GLU A 56 4.14 17.55 24.06
CA GLU A 56 4.43 16.20 24.58
C GLU A 56 4.23 15.11 23.52
N LEU A 57 3.20 15.24 22.66
CA LEU A 57 2.95 14.27 21.58
C LEU A 57 4.13 14.23 20.60
N GLY A 58 4.62 15.39 20.17
CA GLY A 58 5.74 15.44 19.22
C GLY A 58 7.03 14.87 19.83
N LYS A 59 7.27 15.12 21.10
CA LYS A 59 8.40 14.54 21.84
C LYS A 59 8.28 13.03 21.92
N ARG A 60 7.14 12.51 22.34
CA ARG A 60 6.89 11.08 22.44
C ARG A 60 7.02 10.39 21.07
N MET A 61 6.44 10.96 20.00
CA MET A 61 6.55 10.40 18.67
C MET A 61 8.01 10.31 18.21
N ARG A 62 8.84 11.30 18.54
CA ARG A 62 10.29 11.27 18.23
C ARG A 62 10.99 10.16 19.02
N GLU A 63 10.75 10.07 20.33
CA GLU A 63 11.35 9.04 21.18
C GLU A 63 10.97 7.63 20.69
N ASP A 64 9.69 7.41 20.36
CA ASP A 64 9.20 6.13 19.87
C ASP A 64 9.75 5.82 18.45
N PHE A 65 9.89 6.83 17.60
CA PHE A 65 10.49 6.67 16.28
C PHE A 65 11.98 6.25 16.37
N GLU A 66 12.75 6.91 17.24
CA GLU A 66 14.15 6.56 17.49
C GLU A 66 14.25 5.18 18.15
N TRP A 67 13.32 4.86 19.06
CA TRP A 67 13.23 3.55 19.68
C TRP A 67 13.09 2.43 18.64
N VAL A 68 12.24 2.60 17.61
CA VAL A 68 12.05 1.62 16.54
C VAL A 68 13.36 1.34 15.81
N TYR A 69 14.16 2.37 15.51
CA TYR A 69 15.48 2.17 14.89
C TYR A 69 16.43 1.34 15.77
N ALA A 70 16.44 1.63 17.07
CA ALA A 70 17.33 0.97 18.02
C ALA A 70 16.96 -0.51 18.28
N HIS A 71 15.70 -0.91 18.01
CA HIS A 71 15.18 -2.24 18.31
C HIS A 71 14.91 -3.10 17.08
N THR A 72 15.28 -2.64 15.90
CA THR A 72 15.29 -3.47 14.69
C THR A 72 16.27 -4.64 14.89
N THR A 73 15.77 -5.87 14.78
CA THR A 73 16.56 -7.09 15.02
C THR A 73 17.16 -7.66 13.75
N ASP A 74 16.37 -7.69 12.66
CA ASP A 74 16.79 -8.28 11.40
C ASP A 74 16.02 -7.69 10.21
N ASP A 75 16.60 -7.89 9.02
CA ASP A 75 16.00 -7.59 7.73
C ASP A 75 15.54 -8.90 7.08
N LEU A 76 14.26 -9.01 6.78
CA LEU A 76 13.65 -10.18 6.15
C LEU A 76 13.40 -9.94 4.66
N CYS A 77 13.48 -11.01 3.87
CA CYS A 77 13.11 -10.98 2.46
C CYS A 77 12.21 -12.17 2.11
N VAL A 78 11.26 -11.92 1.22
CA VAL A 78 10.43 -12.96 0.57
C VAL A 78 10.29 -12.64 -0.92
N MET A 79 9.95 -13.65 -1.71
CA MET A 79 9.61 -13.44 -3.12
C MET A 79 8.10 -13.35 -3.28
N SER A 80 7.62 -12.31 -3.98
CA SER A 80 6.22 -12.22 -4.39
C SER A 80 5.88 -13.26 -5.46
N GLU A 81 4.61 -13.48 -5.72
CA GLU A 81 4.15 -14.41 -6.77
C GLU A 81 4.61 -14.00 -8.17
N ASP A 82 4.79 -12.70 -8.41
CA ASP A 82 5.25 -12.13 -9.69
C ASP A 82 6.77 -11.87 -9.72
N GLY A 83 7.52 -12.45 -8.75
CA GLY A 83 8.98 -12.51 -8.76
C GLY A 83 9.68 -11.25 -8.24
N LEU A 84 8.99 -10.36 -7.52
CA LEU A 84 9.61 -9.22 -6.85
C LEU A 84 10.24 -9.67 -5.52
N ARG A 85 11.42 -9.17 -5.22
CA ARG A 85 12.01 -9.30 -3.88
C ARG A 85 11.38 -8.25 -2.96
N LEU A 86 10.65 -8.73 -1.97
CA LEU A 86 10.00 -7.93 -0.95
C LEU A 86 10.81 -7.96 0.33
N HIS A 87 10.77 -6.85 1.06
CA HIS A 87 11.53 -6.63 2.27
C HIS A 87 10.61 -6.35 3.46
N ALA A 88 11.03 -6.72 4.66
CA ALA A 88 10.41 -6.33 5.92
C ALA A 88 11.47 -6.20 7.02
N THR A 89 11.17 -5.36 7.98
CA THR A 89 11.96 -5.22 9.21
C THR A 89 11.35 -6.09 10.30
N LEU A 90 12.18 -6.91 10.93
CA LEU A 90 11.81 -7.71 12.08
C LEU A 90 12.17 -7.00 13.38
N ILE A 91 11.24 -6.99 14.32
CA ILE A 91 11.47 -6.62 15.72
C ILE A 91 10.97 -7.79 16.56
N GLU A 92 11.89 -8.52 17.17
CA GLU A 92 11.54 -9.67 18.00
C GLU A 92 10.92 -9.25 19.33
N ALA A 93 10.05 -10.10 19.88
CA ALA A 93 9.50 -9.93 21.21
C ALA A 93 10.61 -9.80 22.28
N PRO A 94 10.35 -9.13 23.43
CA PRO A 94 11.34 -8.95 24.46
C PRO A 94 11.96 -10.27 24.94
N LYS A 95 13.30 -10.28 25.10
CA LYS A 95 14.02 -11.45 25.60
C LYS A 95 13.50 -11.87 26.98
N GLY A 96 13.28 -13.18 27.15
CA GLY A 96 12.79 -13.74 28.41
C GLY A 96 11.27 -13.70 28.59
N MET A 97 10.53 -13.17 27.62
CA MET A 97 9.07 -13.24 27.56
C MET A 97 8.63 -14.33 26.58
N THR A 98 7.60 -15.09 26.94
CA THR A 98 6.96 -16.00 25.97
C THR A 98 6.17 -15.15 24.97
N PRO A 99 6.48 -15.24 23.67
CA PRO A 99 5.78 -14.43 22.67
C PRO A 99 4.29 -14.78 22.59
N LYS A 100 3.44 -13.77 22.52
CA LYS A 100 1.98 -13.91 22.38
C LYS A 100 1.55 -14.20 20.93
N GLY A 101 2.38 -13.84 19.95
CA GLY A 101 2.09 -13.96 18.52
C GLY A 101 2.96 -13.05 17.68
N VAL A 102 2.63 -12.99 16.40
CA VAL A 102 3.27 -12.11 15.40
C VAL A 102 2.28 -11.07 14.92
N ILE A 103 2.69 -9.83 14.80
CA ILE A 103 1.90 -8.77 14.16
C ILE A 103 2.59 -8.36 12.88
N ILE A 104 1.89 -8.52 11.76
CA ILE A 104 2.34 -8.05 10.44
C ILE A 104 1.76 -6.66 10.23
N LEU A 105 2.64 -5.65 10.12
CA LEU A 105 2.26 -4.25 9.95
C LEU A 105 2.37 -3.85 8.48
N VAL A 106 1.30 -3.25 7.94
CA VAL A 106 1.16 -2.85 6.55
C VAL A 106 0.89 -1.35 6.47
N HIS A 107 1.89 -0.59 6.03
CA HIS A 107 1.84 0.88 5.99
C HIS A 107 0.93 1.43 4.89
N GLY A 108 0.61 2.72 4.93
CA GLY A 108 -0.22 3.43 3.98
C GLY A 108 0.45 3.75 2.64
N PHE A 109 -0.32 4.37 1.76
CA PHE A 109 0.14 4.81 0.45
C PHE A 109 1.28 5.81 0.56
N ARG A 110 2.38 5.53 -0.15
CA ARG A 110 3.58 6.39 -0.15
C ARG A 110 4.03 6.75 1.27
N SER A 111 4.03 5.77 2.15
CA SER A 111 4.48 5.89 3.53
C SER A 111 5.48 4.78 3.84
N ASN A 112 5.85 4.64 5.10
CA ASN A 112 6.63 3.53 5.61
C ASN A 112 6.17 3.18 7.03
N PHE A 113 6.61 2.02 7.53
CA PHE A 113 6.17 1.52 8.82
C PHE A 113 6.60 2.41 10.01
N ARG A 114 7.75 3.09 9.92
CA ARG A 114 8.20 3.98 11.00
C ARG A 114 7.31 5.20 11.13
N ARG A 115 6.90 5.77 9.99
CA ARG A 115 5.99 6.91 9.95
C ARG A 115 4.60 6.55 10.49
N ASP A 116 4.08 5.42 10.05
CA ASP A 116 2.69 5.04 10.33
C ASP A 116 2.52 4.36 11.69
N PHE A 117 3.54 3.66 12.18
CA PHE A 117 3.42 2.79 13.35
C PHE A 117 4.43 3.10 14.48
N CYS A 118 5.16 4.23 14.44
CA CYS A 118 6.14 4.54 15.48
C CYS A 118 5.54 4.50 16.90
N LEU A 119 4.31 4.96 17.09
CA LEU A 119 3.62 4.91 18.39
C LEU A 119 3.12 3.51 18.77
N HIS A 120 2.85 2.65 17.79
CA HIS A 120 2.28 1.32 18.00
C HIS A 120 3.35 0.28 18.31
N ILE A 121 4.47 0.32 17.59
CA ILE A 121 5.52 -0.70 17.65
C ILE A 121 6.07 -0.87 19.08
N PRO A 122 6.46 0.19 19.83
CA PRO A 122 6.97 0.02 21.19
C PRO A 122 5.92 -0.58 22.14
N LEU A 123 4.64 -0.23 21.96
CA LEU A 123 3.55 -0.77 22.77
C LEU A 123 3.34 -2.26 22.48
N LEU A 124 3.27 -2.65 21.22
CA LEU A 124 3.11 -4.04 20.80
C LEU A 124 4.29 -4.91 21.23
N HIS A 125 5.50 -4.39 21.08
CA HIS A 125 6.70 -5.06 21.56
C HIS A 125 6.64 -5.28 23.08
N LYS A 126 6.33 -4.23 23.87
CA LYS A 126 6.18 -4.33 25.32
C LYS A 126 5.15 -5.39 25.73
N GLU A 127 4.10 -5.56 24.94
CA GLU A 127 3.08 -6.59 25.16
C GLU A 127 3.54 -8.03 24.81
N GLY A 128 4.73 -8.20 24.22
CA GLY A 128 5.31 -9.51 23.93
C GLY A 128 4.99 -10.04 22.53
N TYR A 129 4.77 -9.19 21.55
CA TYR A 129 4.60 -9.59 20.16
C TYR A 129 5.89 -9.50 19.38
N HIS A 130 6.14 -10.46 18.47
CA HIS A 130 7.03 -10.25 17.34
C HIS A 130 6.35 -9.36 16.33
N ILE A 131 7.12 -8.49 15.67
CA ILE A 131 6.59 -7.53 14.70
C ILE A 131 7.33 -7.71 13.39
N ILE A 132 6.59 -7.99 12.32
CA ILE A 132 7.07 -7.99 10.94
C ILE A 132 6.49 -6.75 10.28
N ALA A 133 7.29 -5.70 10.18
CA ALA A 133 6.89 -4.44 9.56
C ALA A 133 7.31 -4.47 8.08
N ILE A 134 6.34 -4.70 7.17
CA ILE A 134 6.64 -4.90 5.76
C ILE A 134 6.86 -3.57 5.04
N ASP A 135 7.83 -3.56 4.12
CA ASP A 135 7.90 -2.57 3.06
C ASP A 135 7.01 -3.08 1.91
N GLN A 136 5.86 -2.46 1.69
CA GLN A 136 5.00 -2.89 0.60
C GLN A 136 5.74 -2.77 -0.74
N ARG A 137 5.35 -3.57 -1.75
CA ARG A 137 5.92 -3.43 -3.10
C ARG A 137 5.99 -1.96 -3.51
N THR A 138 7.04 -1.54 -4.22
CA THR A 138 7.30 -0.15 -4.64
C THR A 138 7.70 0.84 -3.54
N HIS A 139 7.88 0.40 -2.31
CA HIS A 139 8.28 1.26 -1.20
C HIS A 139 9.59 0.76 -0.56
N GLU A 140 10.35 1.70 -0.01
CA GLU A 140 11.58 1.43 0.75
C GLU A 140 12.51 0.42 0.04
N LYS A 141 12.86 -0.68 0.69
CA LYS A 141 13.76 -1.71 0.15
C LYS A 141 13.06 -2.73 -0.76
N SER A 142 11.74 -2.77 -0.81
CA SER A 142 10.99 -3.69 -1.68
C SER A 142 11.06 -3.28 -3.15
N GLU A 143 11.14 -4.27 -4.03
CA GLU A 143 11.09 -4.06 -5.47
C GLU A 143 9.69 -3.70 -5.95
N GLY A 144 9.58 -3.34 -7.21
CA GLY A 144 8.32 -3.01 -7.88
C GLY A 144 8.34 -1.63 -8.52
N LYS A 145 7.50 -1.45 -9.52
CA LYS A 145 7.39 -0.22 -10.29
C LYS A 145 6.09 0.53 -10.04
N TYR A 146 5.00 -0.20 -9.80
CA TYR A 146 3.66 0.39 -9.67
C TYR A 146 2.97 -0.06 -8.40
N VAL A 147 2.39 0.89 -7.67
CA VAL A 147 1.47 0.65 -6.57
C VAL A 147 0.15 0.14 -7.12
N CYS A 148 -0.37 -0.94 -6.57
CA CYS A 148 -1.60 -1.61 -7.03
C CYS A 148 -2.77 -1.47 -6.05
N TYR A 149 -2.65 -0.58 -5.07
CA TYR A 149 -3.71 -0.19 -4.12
C TYR A 149 -4.37 -1.36 -3.38
N GLY A 150 -3.55 -2.29 -2.91
CA GLY A 150 -3.97 -3.44 -2.14
C GLY A 150 -4.24 -4.69 -2.98
N THR A 151 -4.50 -4.57 -4.29
CA THR A 151 -4.92 -5.71 -5.12
C THR A 151 -3.83 -6.76 -5.31
N ARG A 152 -2.58 -6.35 -5.44
CA ARG A 152 -1.43 -7.25 -5.48
C ARG A 152 -0.70 -7.31 -4.15
N GLU A 153 -0.72 -6.21 -3.41
CA GLU A 153 -0.16 -6.12 -2.08
C GLU A 153 -0.82 -7.12 -1.10
N SER A 154 -2.08 -7.50 -1.33
CA SER A 154 -2.77 -8.52 -0.51
C SER A 154 -2.12 -9.90 -0.63
N SER A 155 -1.74 -10.34 -1.83
CA SER A 155 -0.97 -11.59 -2.01
C SER A 155 0.41 -11.50 -1.36
N ASP A 156 1.04 -10.32 -1.39
CA ASP A 156 2.32 -10.11 -0.71
C ASP A 156 2.19 -10.29 0.81
N VAL A 157 1.10 -9.81 1.41
CA VAL A 157 0.83 -10.00 2.84
C VAL A 157 0.73 -11.49 3.17
N MET A 158 0.16 -12.32 2.30
CA MET A 158 0.11 -13.78 2.50
C MET A 158 1.51 -14.41 2.46
N ARG A 159 2.42 -13.93 1.60
CA ARG A 159 3.83 -14.38 1.63
C ARG A 159 4.50 -14.06 2.97
N TRP A 160 4.20 -12.91 3.56
CA TRP A 160 4.69 -12.55 4.90
C TRP A 160 4.05 -13.39 6.02
N ARG A 161 2.78 -13.79 5.86
CA ARG A 161 2.14 -14.75 6.76
C ARG A 161 2.84 -16.11 6.70
N GLU A 162 3.18 -16.60 5.51
CA GLU A 162 3.97 -17.82 5.34
C GLU A 162 5.35 -17.68 6.00
N LYS A 163 6.01 -16.55 5.84
CA LYS A 163 7.30 -16.25 6.47
C LYS A 163 7.21 -16.26 8.00
N ALA A 164 6.14 -15.71 8.57
CA ALA A 164 5.89 -15.80 10.00
C ALA A 164 5.78 -17.27 10.49
N ALA A 165 5.11 -18.12 9.71
CA ALA A 165 5.02 -19.56 10.02
C ALA A 165 6.37 -20.29 9.90
N GLU A 166 7.22 -19.91 8.95
CA GLU A 166 8.59 -20.44 8.84
C GLU A 166 9.43 -20.09 10.07
N LEU A 167 9.34 -18.86 10.57
CA LEU A 167 10.14 -18.35 11.67
C LEU A 167 9.67 -18.87 13.04
N TYR A 168 8.36 -18.94 13.24
CA TYR A 168 7.80 -19.13 14.58
C TYR A 168 6.86 -20.35 14.71
N GLY A 169 6.67 -21.09 13.63
CA GLY A 169 5.78 -22.25 13.58
C GLY A 169 4.37 -21.89 13.06
N LYS A 170 3.72 -22.89 12.48
CA LYS A 170 2.41 -22.73 11.81
C LYS A 170 1.28 -22.32 12.76
N ASP A 171 1.38 -22.72 14.03
CA ASP A 171 0.35 -22.47 15.05
C ASP A 171 0.53 -21.13 15.79
N MET A 172 1.64 -20.41 15.52
CA MET A 172 1.89 -19.11 16.12
C MET A 172 0.78 -18.14 15.73
N PRO A 173 0.08 -17.53 16.71
CA PRO A 173 -0.97 -16.55 16.41
C PRO A 173 -0.45 -15.38 15.61
N VAL A 174 -1.16 -15.00 14.53
CA VAL A 174 -0.82 -13.87 13.66
C VAL A 174 -1.96 -12.86 13.68
N ALA A 175 -1.61 -11.59 13.78
CA ALA A 175 -2.51 -10.47 13.51
C ALA A 175 -2.00 -9.70 12.29
N LEU A 176 -2.92 -9.31 11.40
CA LEU A 176 -2.64 -8.40 10.30
C LEU A 176 -3.12 -7.01 10.69
N MET A 177 -2.27 -6.01 10.65
CA MET A 177 -2.63 -4.63 11.01
C MET A 177 -2.18 -3.67 9.90
N GLY A 178 -3.11 -2.90 9.36
CA GLY A 178 -2.83 -1.98 8.26
C GLY A 178 -3.45 -0.60 8.45
N LEU A 179 -2.75 0.43 7.96
CA LEU A 179 -3.19 1.82 7.98
C LEU A 179 -3.52 2.30 6.56
N SER A 180 -4.67 2.95 6.35
CA SER A 180 -5.08 3.55 5.07
C SER A 180 -5.04 2.54 3.92
N MET A 181 -4.15 2.68 2.92
CA MET A 181 -3.94 1.68 1.88
C MET A 181 -3.55 0.32 2.48
N GLY A 182 -2.70 0.29 3.50
CA GLY A 182 -2.37 -0.92 4.22
C GLY A 182 -3.58 -1.55 4.90
N GLY A 183 -4.51 -0.73 5.41
CA GLY A 183 -5.80 -1.18 5.96
C GLY A 183 -6.65 -1.89 4.90
N ALA A 184 -6.78 -1.30 3.70
CA ALA A 184 -7.47 -1.95 2.58
C ALA A 184 -6.74 -3.23 2.14
N THR A 185 -5.40 -3.22 2.13
CA THR A 185 -4.57 -4.37 1.78
C THR A 185 -4.82 -5.55 2.72
N VAL A 186 -4.83 -5.34 4.05
CA VAL A 186 -5.06 -6.45 5.00
C VAL A 186 -6.50 -6.96 4.96
N LEU A 187 -7.48 -6.12 4.63
CA LEU A 187 -8.86 -6.57 4.40
C LEU A 187 -8.94 -7.45 3.14
N MET A 188 -8.31 -7.03 2.03
CA MET A 188 -8.24 -7.85 0.82
C MET A 188 -7.46 -9.15 1.07
N ALA A 189 -6.37 -9.11 1.84
CA ALA A 189 -5.61 -10.28 2.22
C ALA A 189 -6.44 -11.26 3.07
N SER A 190 -7.36 -10.76 3.90
CA SER A 190 -8.21 -11.62 4.71
C SER A 190 -9.11 -12.54 3.88
N ALA A 191 -9.49 -12.13 2.67
CA ALA A 191 -10.23 -12.97 1.73
C ALA A 191 -9.39 -14.07 1.09
N LEU A 192 -8.05 -13.99 1.19
CA LEU A 192 -7.12 -15.00 0.69
C LEU A 192 -6.70 -16.02 1.77
N ILE A 193 -7.12 -15.81 3.02
CA ILE A 193 -6.80 -16.72 4.12
C ILE A 193 -7.54 -18.04 3.89
N GLU A 194 -6.81 -19.14 3.87
CA GLU A 194 -7.39 -20.48 3.76
C GLU A 194 -8.28 -20.78 4.97
N LYS A 195 -9.38 -21.49 4.74
CA LYS A 195 -10.39 -21.77 5.80
C LYS A 195 -9.84 -22.57 6.99
N ASP A 196 -8.77 -23.32 6.79
CA ASP A 196 -8.07 -24.11 7.80
C ASP A 196 -6.87 -23.38 8.41
N ASP A 197 -6.49 -22.18 7.88
CA ASP A 197 -5.50 -21.34 8.51
C ASP A 197 -6.05 -20.66 9.77
N THR A 198 -6.00 -21.38 10.86
CA THR A 198 -6.46 -20.88 12.15
C THR A 198 -5.43 -20.01 12.88
N ALA A 199 -4.25 -19.78 12.31
CA ALA A 199 -3.22 -18.96 12.94
C ALA A 199 -3.53 -17.47 12.82
N VAL A 200 -4.15 -17.01 11.73
CA VAL A 200 -4.59 -15.61 11.61
C VAL A 200 -5.81 -15.40 12.50
N ARG A 201 -5.60 -14.70 13.62
CA ARG A 201 -6.60 -14.50 14.68
C ARG A 201 -7.33 -13.16 14.58
N CYS A 202 -6.71 -12.17 13.95
CA CYS A 202 -7.23 -10.81 13.96
C CYS A 202 -6.75 -10.05 12.72
N VAL A 203 -7.65 -9.22 12.17
CA VAL A 203 -7.33 -8.23 11.14
C VAL A 203 -7.78 -6.86 11.66
N VAL A 204 -6.84 -5.93 11.73
CA VAL A 204 -7.08 -4.55 12.15
C VAL A 204 -6.83 -3.63 10.96
N ALA A 205 -7.87 -2.97 10.49
CA ALA A 205 -7.79 -2.03 9.39
C ALA A 205 -8.16 -0.63 9.89
N ASP A 206 -7.18 0.26 9.93
CA ASP A 206 -7.39 1.65 10.32
C ASP A 206 -7.59 2.52 9.06
N CYS A 207 -8.70 3.27 9.01
CA CYS A 207 -9.13 4.16 7.94
C CYS A 207 -8.94 3.61 6.50
N PRO A 208 -9.35 2.35 6.19
CA PRO A 208 -9.22 1.78 4.87
C PRO A 208 -10.13 2.51 3.87
N PHE A 209 -9.77 2.49 2.59
CA PHE A 209 -10.72 2.80 1.53
C PHE A 209 -11.50 1.54 1.13
N SER A 210 -12.70 1.71 0.58
CA SER A 210 -13.57 0.58 0.19
C SER A 210 -13.10 -0.10 -1.10
N ALA A 211 -12.66 0.67 -2.09
CA ALA A 211 -12.19 0.11 -3.37
C ALA A 211 -11.08 0.98 -4.00
N PRO A 212 -10.18 0.39 -4.81
CA PRO A 212 -9.16 1.14 -5.55
C PRO A 212 -9.75 2.27 -6.41
N GLY A 213 -10.96 2.09 -6.93
CA GLY A 213 -11.70 3.10 -7.71
C GLY A 213 -12.09 4.35 -6.93
N ASP A 214 -12.23 4.27 -5.61
CA ASP A 214 -12.55 5.42 -4.74
C ASP A 214 -11.42 6.45 -4.70
N ILE A 215 -10.19 6.01 -5.03
CA ILE A 215 -9.04 6.89 -5.20
C ILE A 215 -9.31 7.90 -6.32
N GLY A 216 -10.03 7.52 -7.37
CA GLY A 216 -10.52 8.42 -8.41
C GLY A 216 -11.37 9.57 -7.86
N SER A 217 -12.14 9.33 -6.80
CA SER A 217 -12.94 10.36 -6.12
C SER A 217 -12.07 11.31 -5.29
N HIS A 218 -10.97 10.83 -4.75
CA HIS A 218 -10.01 11.64 -3.99
C HIS A 218 -9.14 12.49 -4.92
N VAL A 219 -8.70 11.92 -6.03
CA VAL A 219 -8.04 12.67 -7.13
C VAL A 219 -8.95 13.77 -7.66
N ARG A 220 -10.28 13.53 -7.74
CA ARG A 220 -11.28 14.53 -8.13
C ARG A 220 -11.31 15.73 -7.18
N LYS A 221 -11.19 15.54 -5.87
CA LYS A 221 -11.17 16.65 -4.88
C LYS A 221 -9.94 17.54 -5.03
N ASN A 222 -8.81 16.96 -5.43
CA ASN A 222 -7.53 17.67 -5.54
C ASN A 222 -7.26 18.26 -6.93
N PHE A 223 -7.94 17.75 -7.98
CA PHE A 223 -7.86 18.25 -9.36
C PHE A 223 -9.14 18.98 -9.77
N ASN A 224 -9.59 19.91 -8.99
CA ASN A 224 -10.87 20.66 -8.97
C ASN A 224 -11.46 21.18 -10.29
N LYS A 225 -10.99 20.78 -11.48
CA LYS A 225 -11.48 21.31 -12.77
C LYS A 225 -11.63 20.29 -13.91
N ILE A 226 -11.26 19.01 -13.70
CA ILE A 226 -11.34 18.02 -14.79
C ILE A 226 -12.41 16.99 -14.43
N PRO A 227 -13.44 16.77 -15.28
CA PRO A 227 -14.40 15.70 -15.08
C PRO A 227 -13.66 14.35 -15.01
N PRO A 228 -13.96 13.46 -14.04
CA PRO A 228 -13.27 12.20 -13.92
C PRO A 228 -13.47 11.31 -15.16
N TYR A 229 -14.61 11.37 -15.79
CA TYR A 229 -14.92 10.69 -17.03
C TYR A 229 -14.68 11.63 -18.23
N PRO A 230 -14.02 11.15 -19.31
CA PRO A 230 -13.54 9.78 -19.57
C PRO A 230 -12.10 9.51 -19.12
N LEU A 231 -11.39 10.46 -18.50
CA LEU A 231 -9.97 10.38 -18.19
C LEU A 231 -9.62 9.20 -17.25
N VAL A 232 -10.46 8.93 -16.23
CA VAL A 232 -10.29 7.79 -15.31
C VAL A 232 -10.40 6.46 -16.04
N SER A 233 -11.26 6.37 -17.08
CA SER A 233 -11.39 5.14 -17.88
C SER A 233 -10.10 4.83 -18.64
N PHE A 234 -9.43 5.86 -19.19
CA PHE A 234 -8.14 5.67 -19.84
C PHE A 234 -7.02 5.38 -18.81
N ALA A 235 -7.05 5.99 -17.63
CA ALA A 235 -6.13 5.63 -16.55
C ALA A 235 -6.33 4.17 -16.10
N SER A 236 -7.58 3.70 -15.97
CA SER A 236 -7.91 2.30 -15.66
C SER A 236 -7.39 1.31 -16.72
N PHE A 237 -7.43 1.70 -18.01
CA PHE A 237 -6.80 0.93 -19.07
C PHE A 237 -5.30 0.75 -18.80
N TRP A 238 -4.59 1.81 -18.45
CA TRP A 238 -3.16 1.75 -18.16
C TRP A 238 -2.83 0.96 -16.89
N CYS A 239 -3.66 1.06 -15.84
CA CYS A 239 -3.54 0.22 -14.65
C CYS A 239 -3.60 -1.27 -15.02
N ARG A 240 -4.55 -1.64 -15.88
CA ARG A 240 -4.71 -3.04 -16.32
C ARG A 240 -3.55 -3.51 -17.21
N TYR A 241 -3.10 -2.66 -18.12
CA TYR A 241 -2.10 -3.03 -19.12
C TYR A 241 -0.66 -3.03 -18.56
N LEU A 242 -0.27 -2.05 -17.73
CA LEU A 242 1.10 -1.89 -17.23
C LEU A 242 1.30 -2.41 -15.81
N ALA A 243 0.31 -2.31 -14.95
CA ALA A 243 0.42 -2.70 -13.54
C ALA A 243 -0.38 -3.98 -13.23
N CYS A 244 -1.07 -4.54 -14.23
CA CYS A 244 -1.82 -5.80 -14.13
C CYS A 244 -2.85 -5.83 -12.99
N PHE A 245 -3.48 -4.70 -12.67
CA PHE A 245 -4.60 -4.62 -11.74
C PHE A 245 -5.74 -3.77 -12.30
N SER A 246 -6.95 -3.93 -11.76
CA SER A 246 -8.12 -3.16 -12.15
C SER A 246 -8.53 -2.22 -11.04
N LEU A 247 -8.88 -0.97 -11.38
CA LEU A 247 -9.51 -0.05 -10.41
C LEU A 247 -10.89 -0.54 -9.95
N ASN A 248 -11.49 -1.46 -10.71
CA ASN A 248 -12.76 -2.13 -10.37
C ASN A 248 -12.52 -3.51 -9.73
N SER A 249 -11.31 -3.79 -9.22
CA SER A 249 -11.02 -5.03 -8.48
C SER A 249 -11.90 -5.12 -7.23
N PRO A 250 -12.03 -6.34 -6.65
CA PRO A 250 -12.88 -6.54 -5.48
C PRO A 250 -12.65 -5.47 -4.43
N SER A 251 -13.73 -5.04 -3.84
CA SER A 251 -13.75 -4.09 -2.75
C SER A 251 -13.18 -4.74 -1.50
N SER A 252 -12.52 -3.98 -0.65
CA SER A 252 -12.17 -4.43 0.71
C SER A 252 -13.41 -4.65 1.59
N ALA A 253 -14.62 -4.36 1.06
CA ALA A 253 -15.91 -4.54 1.71
C ALA A 253 -16.64 -5.82 1.26
N GLU A 254 -16.15 -6.54 0.24
CA GLU A 254 -16.64 -7.85 -0.20
C GLU A 254 -15.84 -8.99 0.47
#